data_11a7ff5850964478c564baa6673a380f
#
_entry.id   11a7ff5850964478c564baa6673a380f
#
_cell.length_a   1.000
_cell.length_b   1.000
_cell.length_c   1.000
_cell.angle_alpha   90.00
_cell.angle_beta   90.00
_cell.angle_gamma   90.00
#
_symmetry.space_group_name_H-M   'P 1'
#
loop_
_entity.id
_entity.type
_entity.pdbx_description
1 polymer ?
#
loop_
_entity_poly.entity_id
_entity_poly.type
_entity_poly.pdbx_seq_one_letter_code
_entity_poly.pdbx_strand_id
1 'polypeptide(L)'
;AQRIVKKDVPESLLDKTIFELDLSALVAGAKYRGEFEERLKAVLKEVKESEGRIILFIDEIHMLVGAGKTDGAMDAGNMLKPMLARGELHCIGATTLNEYREYIEKDSALERRFQKVGVSEPDVEDTISILRGLKERYEVYHGVRIQDRALVAAAELSDRYITDRFLPDKAIDLVDQACATIRTEMGSNPTELDQVNRRVMQLEIEESALKNESDNASKHRLEELQEELSNEKEKQASLQSRVEQEKEKIAKVQEKRAELDLSLIHI
;
A
#
# COMPACT_ATOMS: atom_id res chain seq x y z
N ALA A 1 19.83 -8.18 -0.34
CA ALA A 1 20.31 -6.86 -0.75
C ALA A 1 20.86 -6.08 0.46
N GLN A 2 20.05 -5.72 1.49
CA GLN A 2 20.48 -4.88 2.64
C GLN A 2 21.70 -5.42 3.39
N ARG A 3 21.78 -6.74 3.63
CA ARG A 3 22.93 -7.37 4.30
C ARG A 3 24.19 -7.31 3.44
N ILE A 4 24.07 -7.36 2.12
CA ILE A 4 25.22 -7.19 1.19
C ILE A 4 25.76 -5.77 1.32
N VAL A 5 24.89 -4.75 1.29
CA VAL A 5 25.28 -3.34 1.47
C VAL A 5 25.95 -3.10 2.83
N LYS A 6 25.45 -3.74 3.89
CA LYS A 6 26.04 -3.67 5.24
C LYS A 6 27.28 -4.54 5.41
N LYS A 7 27.70 -5.28 4.38
CA LYS A 7 28.81 -6.26 4.40
C LYS A 7 28.63 -7.37 5.46
N ASP A 8 27.38 -7.65 5.83
CA ASP A 8 26.97 -8.70 6.75
C ASP A 8 26.57 -9.96 5.96
N VAL A 9 27.50 -10.48 5.18
CA VAL A 9 27.32 -11.65 4.32
C VAL A 9 28.65 -12.41 4.19
N PRO A 10 28.63 -13.70 3.80
CA PRO A 10 29.85 -14.44 3.46
C PRO A 10 30.67 -13.73 2.38
N GLU A 11 32.00 -13.94 2.40
CA GLU A 11 32.96 -13.32 1.48
C GLU A 11 32.54 -13.48 0.00
N SER A 12 31.97 -14.63 -0.36
CA SER A 12 31.49 -14.93 -1.72
C SER A 12 30.34 -14.03 -2.20
N LEU A 13 29.70 -13.28 -1.30
CA LEU A 13 28.57 -12.39 -1.60
C LEU A 13 28.91 -10.90 -1.44
N LEU A 14 30.09 -10.53 -0.94
CA LEU A 14 30.47 -9.15 -0.66
C LEU A 14 30.42 -8.25 -1.91
N ASP A 15 30.85 -8.78 -3.05
CA ASP A 15 30.94 -8.04 -4.32
C ASP A 15 29.76 -8.32 -5.26
N LYS A 16 28.71 -8.93 -4.73
CA LYS A 16 27.50 -9.21 -5.52
C LYS A 16 26.52 -8.05 -5.49
N THR A 17 25.91 -7.81 -6.63
CA THR A 17 24.79 -6.84 -6.75
C THR A 17 23.53 -7.59 -7.18
N ILE A 18 22.41 -7.30 -6.51
CA ILE A 18 21.11 -7.88 -6.88
C ILE A 18 20.39 -6.87 -7.77
N PHE A 19 20.03 -7.29 -8.98
CA PHE A 19 19.19 -6.54 -9.89
C PHE A 19 17.84 -7.21 -10.04
N GLU A 20 16.78 -6.44 -9.91
CA GLU A 20 15.41 -6.88 -10.20
C GLU A 20 15.14 -6.75 -11.70
N LEU A 21 14.67 -7.84 -12.31
CA LEU A 21 14.21 -7.86 -13.69
C LEU A 21 12.70 -7.58 -13.72
N ASP A 22 12.33 -6.36 -14.06
CA ASP A 22 10.95 -5.98 -14.28
C ASP A 22 10.46 -6.53 -15.63
N LEU A 23 9.69 -7.63 -15.56
CA LEU A 23 9.10 -8.27 -16.73
C LEU A 23 8.05 -7.37 -17.39
N SER A 24 7.32 -6.58 -16.62
CA SER A 24 6.32 -5.67 -17.14
C SER A 24 6.94 -4.57 -17.98
N ALA A 25 8.08 -4.03 -17.55
CA ALA A 25 8.84 -3.04 -18.32
C ALA A 25 9.43 -3.62 -19.61
N LEU A 26 9.85 -4.90 -19.61
CA LEU A 26 10.33 -5.56 -20.81
C LEU A 26 9.23 -5.77 -21.86
N VAL A 27 8.00 -6.04 -21.42
CA VAL A 27 6.83 -6.22 -22.29
C VAL A 27 6.25 -4.88 -22.72
N ALA A 28 6.32 -3.85 -21.88
CA ALA A 28 5.76 -2.54 -22.16
C ALA A 28 6.37 -1.93 -23.45
N GLY A 29 5.48 -1.58 -24.38
CA GLY A 29 5.88 -1.02 -25.67
C GLY A 29 6.48 -1.98 -26.68
N ALA A 30 6.62 -3.27 -26.36
CA ALA A 30 6.98 -4.28 -27.34
C ALA A 30 5.75 -4.62 -28.20
N LYS A 31 5.74 -4.18 -29.47
CA LYS A 31 4.64 -4.47 -30.41
C LYS A 31 4.70 -5.90 -30.94
N TYR A 32 5.88 -6.49 -30.93
CA TYR A 32 6.16 -7.82 -31.49
C TYR A 32 6.99 -8.65 -30.51
N ARG A 33 6.82 -9.95 -30.55
CA ARG A 33 7.57 -10.95 -29.78
C ARG A 33 9.11 -10.76 -29.89
N GLY A 34 9.62 -10.45 -31.07
CA GLY A 34 11.03 -10.24 -31.29
C GLY A 34 11.66 -9.12 -30.48
N GLU A 35 10.93 -8.04 -30.24
CA GLU A 35 11.43 -6.89 -29.46
C GLU A 35 11.64 -7.26 -27.98
N PHE A 36 10.74 -8.03 -27.40
CA PHE A 36 10.93 -8.55 -26.03
C PHE A 36 12.13 -9.50 -25.95
N GLU A 37 12.25 -10.43 -26.91
CA GLU A 37 13.37 -11.38 -26.93
C GLU A 37 14.71 -10.65 -27.09
N GLU A 38 14.78 -9.59 -27.88
CA GLU A 38 15.99 -8.76 -28.04
C GLU A 38 16.34 -8.02 -26.76
N ARG A 39 15.35 -7.42 -26.08
CA ARG A 39 15.57 -6.74 -24.79
C ARG A 39 16.07 -7.71 -23.73
N LEU A 40 15.42 -8.87 -23.61
CA LEU A 40 15.84 -9.89 -22.65
C LEU A 40 17.24 -10.42 -22.96
N LYS A 41 17.58 -10.65 -24.24
CA LYS A 41 18.93 -11.02 -24.65
C LYS A 41 19.98 -9.98 -24.27
N ALA A 42 19.66 -8.69 -24.42
CA ALA A 42 20.57 -7.62 -24.05
C ALA A 42 20.86 -7.64 -22.53
N VAL A 43 19.82 -7.77 -21.69
CA VAL A 43 19.98 -7.90 -20.23
C VAL A 43 20.80 -9.13 -19.86
N LEU A 44 20.47 -10.30 -20.43
CA LEU A 44 21.18 -11.54 -20.15
C LEU A 44 22.65 -11.49 -20.60
N LYS A 45 22.97 -10.75 -21.65
CA LYS A 45 24.35 -10.53 -22.10
C LYS A 45 25.13 -9.71 -21.06
N GLU A 46 24.57 -8.61 -20.55
CA GLU A 46 25.19 -7.82 -19.46
C GLU A 46 25.42 -8.66 -18.20
N VAL A 47 24.43 -9.46 -17.81
CA VAL A 47 24.57 -10.37 -16.66
C VAL A 47 25.71 -11.34 -16.85
N LYS A 48 25.85 -11.93 -18.06
CA LYS A 48 26.95 -12.84 -18.41
C LYS A 48 28.29 -12.12 -18.36
N GLU A 49 28.40 -10.92 -18.93
CA GLU A 49 29.64 -10.13 -18.97
C GLU A 49 30.07 -9.64 -17.57
N SER A 50 29.18 -9.66 -16.59
CA SER A 50 29.49 -9.34 -15.19
C SER A 50 30.31 -10.42 -14.47
N GLU A 51 30.56 -11.57 -15.12
CA GLU A 51 31.31 -12.70 -14.53
C GLU A 51 30.78 -13.15 -13.15
N GLY A 52 29.45 -13.19 -13.02
CA GLY A 52 28.78 -13.65 -11.82
C GLY A 52 28.70 -12.61 -10.68
N ARG A 53 29.07 -11.36 -10.92
CA ARG A 53 28.85 -10.27 -9.94
C ARG A 53 27.38 -9.88 -9.80
N ILE A 54 26.59 -10.10 -10.84
CA ILE A 54 25.14 -9.81 -10.84
C ILE A 54 24.37 -11.07 -10.43
N ILE A 55 23.47 -10.90 -9.47
CA ILE A 55 22.42 -11.87 -9.14
C ILE A 55 21.11 -11.27 -9.62
N LEU A 56 20.45 -11.94 -10.55
CA LEU A 56 19.20 -11.48 -11.10
C LEU A 56 18.03 -11.92 -10.21
N PHE A 57 17.21 -10.99 -9.74
CA PHE A 57 15.95 -11.30 -9.06
C PHE A 57 14.81 -11.19 -10.08
N ILE A 58 13.99 -12.22 -10.17
CA ILE A 58 12.84 -12.27 -11.08
C ILE A 58 11.61 -12.59 -10.24
N ASP A 59 10.75 -11.60 -10.10
CA ASP A 59 9.42 -11.85 -9.52
C ASP A 59 8.52 -12.51 -10.56
N GLU A 60 7.55 -13.30 -10.10
CA GLU A 60 6.62 -14.05 -10.95
C GLU A 60 7.36 -14.86 -12.05
N ILE A 61 8.46 -15.55 -11.68
CA ILE A 61 9.32 -16.27 -12.65
C ILE A 61 8.54 -17.27 -13.52
N HIS A 62 7.40 -17.75 -13.05
CA HIS A 62 6.51 -18.63 -13.82
C HIS A 62 6.01 -17.96 -15.11
N MET A 63 5.90 -16.63 -15.15
CA MET A 63 5.52 -15.91 -16.37
C MET A 63 6.51 -16.11 -17.52
N LEU A 64 7.80 -16.28 -17.21
CA LEU A 64 8.83 -16.56 -18.21
C LEU A 64 8.78 -18.00 -18.74
N VAL A 65 8.25 -18.91 -17.94
CA VAL A 65 8.24 -20.36 -18.20
C VAL A 65 6.92 -20.84 -18.77
N GLY A 66 5.81 -20.31 -18.27
CA GLY A 66 4.45 -20.72 -18.62
C GLY A 66 3.90 -20.12 -19.90
N ALA A 67 4.50 -19.07 -20.35
CA ALA A 67 4.04 -18.30 -21.50
C ALA A 67 4.12 -19.05 -22.87
N GLY A 68 4.77 -20.22 -22.91
CA GLY A 68 4.95 -20.99 -24.17
C GLY A 68 3.77 -21.84 -24.62
N LYS A 69 2.66 -21.92 -23.87
CA LYS A 69 1.54 -22.83 -24.18
C LYS A 69 0.35 -22.20 -24.91
N THR A 70 0.28 -20.90 -25.00
CA THR A 70 -0.72 -20.19 -25.81
C THR A 70 -0.07 -19.63 -27.07
N ASP A 71 -0.73 -19.75 -28.22
CA ASP A 71 -0.27 -19.19 -29.50
C ASP A 71 0.08 -17.69 -29.33
N GLY A 72 1.37 -17.36 -29.40
CA GLY A 72 1.89 -16.01 -29.22
C GLY A 72 2.59 -15.70 -27.90
N ALA A 73 2.64 -16.64 -26.95
CA ALA A 73 3.28 -16.42 -25.66
C ALA A 73 4.81 -16.61 -25.72
N MET A 74 5.49 -15.80 -24.93
CA MET A 74 6.95 -15.63 -24.94
C MET A 74 7.66 -16.80 -24.25
N ASP A 75 8.43 -17.60 -24.96
CA ASP A 75 9.23 -18.67 -24.37
C ASP A 75 10.62 -18.15 -23.96
N ALA A 76 10.65 -17.28 -22.96
CA ALA A 76 11.88 -16.80 -22.36
C ALA A 76 12.62 -17.89 -21.56
N GLY A 77 11.91 -18.93 -21.15
CA GLY A 77 12.49 -20.06 -20.43
C GLY A 77 13.62 -20.73 -21.23
N ASN A 78 13.45 -20.88 -22.55
CA ASN A 78 14.49 -21.48 -23.41
C ASN A 78 15.75 -20.62 -23.51
N MET A 79 15.70 -19.33 -23.23
CA MET A 79 16.88 -18.46 -23.18
C MET A 79 17.62 -18.57 -21.85
N LEU A 80 16.89 -18.73 -20.72
CA LEU A 80 17.47 -18.86 -19.41
C LEU A 80 18.12 -20.23 -19.16
N LYS A 81 17.50 -21.32 -19.64
CA LYS A 81 17.92 -22.69 -19.38
C LYS A 81 19.40 -22.95 -19.72
N PRO A 82 19.93 -22.54 -20.88
CA PRO A 82 21.35 -22.76 -21.20
C PRO A 82 22.31 -22.01 -20.29
N MET A 83 21.96 -20.78 -19.88
CA MET A 83 22.80 -19.94 -19.02
C MET A 83 22.80 -20.46 -17.58
N LEU A 84 21.65 -20.88 -17.07
CA LEU A 84 21.53 -21.57 -15.79
C LEU A 84 22.33 -22.88 -15.79
N ALA A 85 22.28 -23.62 -16.89
CA ALA A 85 23.02 -24.89 -17.05
C ALA A 85 24.54 -24.73 -16.98
N ARG A 86 25.05 -23.63 -17.50
CA ARG A 86 26.49 -23.34 -17.54
C ARG A 86 26.96 -22.53 -16.32
N GLY A 87 26.05 -22.16 -15.38
CA GLY A 87 26.39 -21.30 -14.26
C GLY A 87 26.72 -19.85 -14.64
N GLU A 88 26.35 -19.45 -15.85
CA GLU A 88 26.57 -18.09 -16.37
C GLU A 88 25.51 -17.10 -15.79
N LEU A 89 24.41 -17.61 -15.26
CA LEU A 89 23.33 -16.84 -14.64
C LEU A 89 23.10 -17.28 -13.21
N HIS A 90 23.28 -16.35 -12.29
CA HIS A 90 22.81 -16.48 -10.91
C HIS A 90 21.47 -15.81 -10.79
N CYS A 91 20.43 -16.56 -10.42
CA CYS A 91 19.07 -16.10 -10.42
C CYS A 91 18.33 -16.49 -9.15
N ILE A 92 17.53 -15.57 -8.62
CA ILE A 92 16.54 -15.79 -7.56
C ILE A 92 15.18 -15.58 -8.20
N GLY A 93 14.36 -16.63 -8.29
CA GLY A 93 13.00 -16.53 -8.79
C GLY A 93 12.00 -16.57 -7.65
N ALA A 94 11.02 -15.69 -7.66
CA ALA A 94 9.88 -15.74 -6.75
C ALA A 94 8.62 -16.19 -7.49
N THR A 95 7.80 -17.01 -6.85
CA THR A 95 6.52 -17.48 -7.39
C THR A 95 5.68 -18.10 -6.28
N THR A 96 4.40 -18.33 -6.53
CA THR A 96 3.53 -19.05 -5.60
C THR A 96 3.76 -20.58 -5.66
N LEU A 97 3.35 -21.29 -4.62
CA LEU A 97 3.48 -22.75 -4.58
C LEU A 97 2.70 -23.45 -5.69
N ASN A 98 1.53 -22.93 -6.07
CA ASN A 98 0.70 -23.51 -7.11
C ASN A 98 1.34 -23.32 -8.49
N GLU A 99 1.83 -22.15 -8.79
CA GLU A 99 2.52 -21.81 -10.04
C GLU A 99 3.86 -22.53 -10.15
N TYR A 100 4.59 -22.68 -9.03
CA TYR A 100 5.79 -23.51 -9.00
C TYR A 100 5.49 -24.95 -9.45
N ARG A 101 4.45 -25.58 -8.90
CA ARG A 101 4.05 -26.94 -9.28
C ARG A 101 3.57 -27.02 -10.72
N GLU A 102 2.90 -25.99 -11.20
CA GLU A 102 2.32 -25.99 -12.54
C GLU A 102 3.38 -25.75 -13.64
N TYR A 103 4.31 -24.83 -13.41
CA TYR A 103 5.23 -24.33 -14.45
C TYR A 103 6.68 -24.74 -14.24
N ILE A 104 7.20 -24.72 -13.02
CA ILE A 104 8.62 -24.98 -12.76
C ILE A 104 8.88 -26.47 -12.54
N GLU A 105 8.11 -27.12 -11.67
CA GLU A 105 8.29 -28.55 -11.31
C GLU A 105 8.05 -29.49 -12.50
N LYS A 106 7.18 -29.12 -13.43
CA LYS A 106 6.93 -29.90 -14.65
C LYS A 106 8.04 -29.76 -15.71
N ASP A 107 8.88 -28.77 -15.58
CA ASP A 107 10.04 -28.57 -16.47
C ASP A 107 11.31 -29.10 -15.81
N SER A 108 11.67 -30.35 -16.13
CA SER A 108 12.83 -31.03 -15.55
C SER A 108 14.17 -30.30 -15.73
N ALA A 109 14.26 -29.40 -16.72
CA ALA A 109 15.46 -28.61 -16.96
C ALA A 109 15.55 -27.42 -15.97
N LEU A 110 14.44 -26.84 -15.55
CA LEU A 110 14.41 -25.77 -14.55
C LEU A 110 14.44 -26.33 -13.13
N GLU A 111 13.65 -27.37 -12.85
CA GLU A 111 13.60 -28.01 -11.54
C GLU A 111 14.98 -28.39 -11.00
N ARG A 112 15.85 -28.94 -11.86
CA ARG A 112 17.21 -29.32 -11.49
C ARG A 112 18.17 -28.16 -11.26
N ARG A 113 17.80 -26.94 -11.63
CA ARG A 113 18.67 -25.76 -11.58
C ARG A 113 18.26 -24.74 -10.53
N PHE A 114 17.05 -24.86 -10.01
CA PHE A 114 16.57 -24.04 -8.92
C PHE A 114 16.45 -24.84 -7.61
N GLN A 115 17.12 -24.35 -6.58
CA GLN A 115 16.91 -24.86 -5.23
C GLN A 115 15.64 -24.21 -4.66
N LYS A 116 14.67 -25.01 -4.29
CA LYS A 116 13.43 -24.54 -3.67
C LYS A 116 13.70 -24.02 -2.26
N VAL A 117 13.27 -22.80 -1.99
CA VAL A 117 13.29 -22.17 -0.67
C VAL A 117 11.85 -21.81 -0.31
N GLY A 118 11.27 -22.54 0.64
CA GLY A 118 9.92 -22.27 1.13
C GLY A 118 9.92 -21.06 2.07
N VAL A 119 9.04 -20.10 1.81
CA VAL A 119 8.74 -18.99 2.70
C VAL A 119 7.36 -19.26 3.29
N SER A 120 7.31 -19.54 4.59
CA SER A 120 6.06 -19.78 5.31
C SER A 120 5.44 -18.47 5.80
N GLU A 121 4.15 -18.49 6.01
CA GLU A 121 3.43 -17.43 6.70
C GLU A 121 4.00 -17.26 8.12
N PRO A 122 4.26 -16.01 8.57
CA PRO A 122 4.68 -15.76 9.95
C PRO A 122 3.52 -16.06 10.91
N ASP A 123 3.85 -16.40 12.14
CA ASP A 123 2.86 -16.53 13.20
C ASP A 123 2.39 -15.16 13.73
N VAL A 124 1.45 -15.17 14.68
CA VAL A 124 0.89 -13.94 15.27
C VAL A 124 1.96 -13.14 15.99
N GLU A 125 2.90 -13.78 16.70
CA GLU A 125 3.96 -13.10 17.46
C GLU A 125 4.98 -12.43 16.52
N ASP A 126 5.38 -13.13 15.47
CA ASP A 126 6.23 -12.59 14.42
C ASP A 126 5.54 -11.42 13.70
N THR A 127 4.24 -11.56 13.42
CA THR A 127 3.43 -10.50 12.80
C THR A 127 3.37 -9.25 13.68
N ILE A 128 3.17 -9.37 14.99
CA ILE A 128 3.21 -8.24 15.92
C ILE A 128 4.57 -7.54 15.86
N SER A 129 5.66 -8.31 15.79
CA SER A 129 7.02 -7.77 15.67
C SER A 129 7.22 -7.00 14.36
N ILE A 130 6.69 -7.52 13.25
CA ILE A 130 6.70 -6.86 11.94
C ILE A 130 5.90 -5.55 12.00
N LEU A 131 4.67 -5.58 12.55
CA LEU A 131 3.83 -4.40 12.68
C LEU A 131 4.48 -3.30 13.55
N ARG A 132 5.17 -3.68 14.63
CA ARG A 132 5.95 -2.74 15.46
C ARG A 132 7.08 -2.09 14.66
N GLY A 133 7.75 -2.84 13.80
CA GLY A 133 8.77 -2.31 12.89
C GLY A 133 8.23 -1.35 11.82
N LEU A 134 6.97 -1.49 11.44
CA LEU A 134 6.31 -0.64 10.44
C LEU A 134 5.59 0.57 11.05
N LYS A 135 5.32 0.54 12.37
CA LYS A 135 4.50 1.51 13.10
C LYS A 135 4.84 2.95 12.77
N GLU A 136 6.09 3.34 12.92
CA GLU A 136 6.52 4.74 12.71
C GLU A 136 6.20 5.23 11.30
N ARG A 137 6.43 4.39 10.28
CA ARG A 137 6.14 4.75 8.89
C ARG A 137 4.65 4.98 8.65
N TYR A 138 3.79 4.16 9.25
CA TYR A 138 2.34 4.33 9.15
C TYR A 138 1.85 5.54 9.93
N GLU A 139 2.41 5.79 11.12
CA GLU A 139 2.11 7.00 11.92
C GLU A 139 2.44 8.28 11.15
N VAL A 140 3.59 8.32 10.46
CA VAL A 140 4.00 9.46 9.63
C VAL A 140 3.10 9.60 8.41
N TYR A 141 2.88 8.52 7.68
CA TYR A 141 2.11 8.54 6.44
C TYR A 141 0.65 8.96 6.65
N HIS A 142 0.00 8.43 7.67
CA HIS A 142 -1.40 8.76 7.98
C HIS A 142 -1.57 9.97 8.88
N GLY A 143 -0.51 10.42 9.57
CA GLY A 143 -0.58 11.50 10.54
C GLY A 143 -1.36 11.16 11.81
N VAL A 144 -1.47 9.87 12.14
CA VAL A 144 -2.19 9.35 13.32
C VAL A 144 -1.23 8.63 14.25
N ARG A 145 -1.59 8.50 15.54
CA ARG A 145 -0.82 7.74 16.51
C ARG A 145 -1.39 6.34 16.65
N ILE A 146 -0.54 5.32 16.50
CA ILE A 146 -0.92 3.92 16.62
C ILE A 146 -0.50 3.41 18.01
N GLN A 147 -1.44 2.90 18.79
CA GLN A 147 -1.12 2.29 20.07
C GLN A 147 -0.66 0.85 19.88
N ASP A 148 0.28 0.37 20.72
CA ASP A 148 0.80 -1.00 20.63
C ASP A 148 -0.31 -2.06 20.71
N ARG A 149 -1.28 -1.84 21.60
CA ARG A 149 -2.46 -2.73 21.71
C ARG A 149 -3.28 -2.84 20.41
N ALA A 150 -3.26 -1.82 19.56
CA ALA A 150 -3.95 -1.86 18.28
C ALA A 150 -3.22 -2.78 17.29
N LEU A 151 -1.89 -2.80 17.33
CA LEU A 151 -1.07 -3.72 16.52
C LEU A 151 -1.29 -5.18 16.94
N VAL A 152 -1.31 -5.43 18.25
CA VAL A 152 -1.62 -6.76 18.81
C VAL A 152 -3.01 -7.20 18.36
N ALA A 153 -4.02 -6.33 18.55
CA ALA A 153 -5.39 -6.64 18.13
C ALA A 153 -5.49 -6.86 16.62
N ALA A 154 -4.78 -6.10 15.79
CA ALA A 154 -4.78 -6.28 14.35
C ALA A 154 -4.23 -7.66 13.94
N ALA A 155 -3.13 -8.11 14.56
CA ALA A 155 -2.57 -9.43 14.30
C ALA A 155 -3.53 -10.55 14.74
N GLU A 156 -4.02 -10.51 15.99
CA GLU A 156 -4.89 -11.54 16.54
C GLU A 156 -6.27 -11.62 15.84
N LEU A 157 -6.90 -10.47 15.57
CA LEU A 157 -8.22 -10.43 14.96
C LEU A 157 -8.15 -10.77 13.46
N SER A 158 -7.13 -10.32 12.76
CA SER A 158 -6.95 -10.70 11.35
C SER A 158 -6.70 -12.19 11.21
N ASP A 159 -5.90 -12.79 12.09
CA ASP A 159 -5.65 -14.21 12.07
C ASP A 159 -6.94 -15.03 12.31
N ARG A 160 -7.74 -14.59 13.27
CA ARG A 160 -8.98 -15.29 13.65
C ARG A 160 -10.12 -15.14 12.65
N TYR A 161 -10.30 -13.95 12.06
CA TYR A 161 -11.51 -13.62 11.30
C TYR A 161 -11.29 -13.47 9.80
N ILE A 162 -10.05 -13.23 9.34
CA ILE A 162 -9.73 -13.12 7.91
C ILE A 162 -9.05 -14.40 7.45
N THR A 163 -9.81 -15.25 6.75
CA THR A 163 -9.38 -16.59 6.35
C THR A 163 -8.92 -16.70 4.90
N ASP A 164 -9.22 -15.69 4.09
CA ASP A 164 -8.92 -15.63 2.66
C ASP A 164 -7.59 -14.94 2.33
N ARG A 165 -6.86 -14.47 3.36
CA ARG A 165 -5.57 -13.80 3.25
C ARG A 165 -4.59 -14.32 4.29
N PHE A 166 -3.30 -14.06 4.07
CA PHE A 166 -2.21 -14.54 4.92
C PHE A 166 -1.62 -13.42 5.77
N LEU A 167 -1.04 -13.80 6.92
CA LEU A 167 -0.18 -12.92 7.70
C LEU A 167 1.16 -12.73 6.95
N PRO A 168 1.82 -11.56 7.05
CA PRO A 168 1.41 -10.39 7.84
C PRO A 168 0.44 -9.45 7.10
N ASP A 169 0.19 -9.64 5.81
CA ASP A 169 -0.51 -8.70 4.93
C ASP A 169 -1.90 -8.34 5.44
N LYS A 170 -2.71 -9.33 5.83
CA LYS A 170 -4.06 -9.09 6.38
C LYS A 170 -4.06 -8.22 7.64
N ALA A 171 -3.01 -8.30 8.47
CA ALA A 171 -2.86 -7.48 9.65
C ALA A 171 -2.39 -6.06 9.31
N ILE A 172 -1.49 -5.94 8.34
CA ILE A 172 -1.01 -4.66 7.79
C ILE A 172 -2.17 -3.89 7.17
N ASP A 173 -2.97 -4.53 6.32
CA ASP A 173 -4.15 -3.94 5.68
C ASP A 173 -5.14 -3.41 6.72
N LEU A 174 -5.33 -4.15 7.82
CA LEU A 174 -6.24 -3.75 8.90
C LEU A 174 -5.75 -2.48 9.60
N VAL A 175 -4.45 -2.38 9.86
CA VAL A 175 -3.82 -1.18 10.44
C VAL A 175 -3.93 0.00 9.47
N ASP A 176 -3.63 -0.21 8.19
CA ASP A 176 -3.68 0.82 7.17
C ASP A 176 -5.10 1.38 7.03
N GLN A 177 -6.09 0.50 6.89
CA GLN A 177 -7.49 0.89 6.77
C GLN A 177 -8.01 1.61 8.02
N ALA A 178 -7.65 1.16 9.22
CA ALA A 178 -8.03 1.83 10.46
C ALA A 178 -7.42 3.24 10.54
N CYS A 179 -6.16 3.39 10.18
CA CYS A 179 -5.49 4.70 10.14
C CYS A 179 -6.11 5.63 9.09
N ALA A 180 -6.43 5.12 7.91
CA ALA A 180 -7.11 5.89 6.86
C ALA A 180 -8.51 6.35 7.28
N THR A 181 -9.25 5.49 7.96
CA THR A 181 -10.57 5.84 8.52
C THR A 181 -10.46 6.96 9.53
N ILE A 182 -9.58 6.84 10.52
CA ILE A 182 -9.35 7.88 11.54
C ILE A 182 -8.92 9.19 10.88
N ARG A 183 -8.00 9.15 9.91
CA ARG A 183 -7.57 10.35 9.17
C ARG A 183 -8.74 11.03 8.46
N THR A 184 -9.64 10.25 7.86
CA THR A 184 -10.83 10.77 7.19
C THR A 184 -11.79 11.39 8.19
N GLU A 185 -12.01 10.74 9.34
CA GLU A 185 -12.85 11.27 10.42
C GLU A 185 -12.28 12.58 11.00
N MET A 186 -10.95 12.66 11.19
CA MET A 186 -10.28 13.90 11.63
C MET A 186 -10.44 15.06 10.62
N GLY A 187 -10.53 14.75 9.33
CA GLY A 187 -10.77 15.73 8.26
C GLY A 187 -12.24 16.10 8.08
N SER A 188 -13.17 15.28 8.53
CA SER A 188 -14.61 15.51 8.37
C SER A 188 -15.15 16.47 9.42
N ASN A 189 -16.32 17.03 9.13
CA ASN A 189 -17.03 17.81 10.13
C ASN A 189 -17.70 16.87 11.15
N PRO A 190 -17.69 17.18 12.45
CA PRO A 190 -18.42 16.42 13.43
C PRO A 190 -19.92 16.29 13.06
N THR A 191 -20.50 15.15 13.38
CA THR A 191 -21.91 14.85 13.07
C THR A 191 -22.85 15.92 13.64
N GLU A 192 -22.52 16.49 14.81
CA GLU A 192 -23.29 17.58 15.41
C GLU A 192 -23.30 18.85 14.53
N LEU A 193 -22.15 19.24 13.98
CA LEU A 193 -22.07 20.41 13.09
C LEU A 193 -22.84 20.16 11.79
N ASP A 194 -22.79 18.95 11.25
CA ASP A 194 -23.54 18.60 10.04
C ASP A 194 -25.07 18.65 10.27
N GLN A 195 -25.52 18.18 11.42
CA GLN A 195 -26.93 18.27 11.81
C GLN A 195 -27.41 19.72 11.93
N VAL A 196 -26.62 20.57 12.59
CA VAL A 196 -26.94 22.00 12.74
C VAL A 196 -26.92 22.68 11.36
N ASN A 197 -25.96 22.38 10.51
CA ASN A 197 -25.90 22.93 9.15
C ASN A 197 -27.15 22.56 8.33
N ARG A 198 -27.60 21.32 8.41
CA ARG A 198 -28.84 20.89 7.74
C ARG A 198 -30.05 21.58 8.28
N ARG A 199 -30.13 21.78 9.61
CA ARG A 199 -31.25 22.49 10.26
C ARG A 199 -31.29 23.97 9.85
N VAL A 200 -30.15 24.64 9.87
CA VAL A 200 -30.03 26.05 9.38
C VAL A 200 -30.49 26.15 7.93
N MET A 201 -30.04 25.25 7.05
CA MET A 201 -30.44 25.23 5.63
C MET A 201 -31.97 25.05 5.48
N GLN A 202 -32.58 24.14 6.25
CA GLN A 202 -34.03 23.93 6.24
C GLN A 202 -34.78 25.19 6.65
N LEU A 203 -34.37 25.85 7.75
CA LEU A 203 -34.96 27.06 8.22
C LEU A 203 -34.79 28.22 7.23
N GLU A 204 -33.65 28.34 6.54
CA GLU A 204 -33.41 29.34 5.51
C GLU A 204 -34.33 29.17 4.30
N ILE A 205 -34.57 27.90 3.89
CA ILE A 205 -35.52 27.59 2.82
C ILE A 205 -36.95 27.96 3.22
N GLU A 206 -37.36 27.61 4.46
CA GLU A 206 -38.67 27.95 5.00
C GLU A 206 -38.85 29.48 5.12
N GLU A 207 -37.81 30.18 5.59
CA GLU A 207 -37.79 31.65 5.65
C GLU A 207 -38.03 32.30 4.29
N SER A 208 -37.29 31.80 3.28
CA SER A 208 -37.39 32.28 1.90
C SER A 208 -38.81 32.06 1.32
N ALA A 209 -39.45 30.94 1.64
CA ALA A 209 -40.81 30.66 1.22
C ALA A 209 -41.83 31.61 1.87
N LEU A 210 -41.73 31.76 3.21
CA LEU A 210 -42.67 32.59 3.99
C LEU A 210 -42.55 34.09 3.72
N LYS A 211 -41.37 34.59 3.32
CA LYS A 211 -41.17 35.99 2.91
C LYS A 211 -42.03 36.40 1.70
N ASN A 212 -42.43 35.45 0.87
CA ASN A 212 -43.25 35.71 -0.32
C ASN A 212 -44.76 35.66 -0.01
N GLU A 213 -45.15 35.31 1.24
CA GLU A 213 -46.55 35.24 1.65
C GLU A 213 -46.94 36.50 2.42
N SER A 214 -48.24 36.92 2.32
CA SER A 214 -48.71 38.19 2.88
C SER A 214 -49.74 38.03 3.98
N ASP A 215 -50.16 36.82 4.28
CA ASP A 215 -51.14 36.54 5.32
C ASP A 215 -50.62 36.66 6.76
N ASN A 216 -51.50 36.91 7.73
CA ASN A 216 -51.07 37.12 9.11
C ASN A 216 -50.50 35.88 9.79
N ALA A 217 -50.91 34.68 9.40
CA ALA A 217 -50.37 33.43 9.95
C ALA A 217 -48.92 33.21 9.52
N SER A 218 -48.62 33.46 8.23
CA SER A 218 -47.26 33.38 7.69
C SER A 218 -46.32 34.39 8.31
N LYS A 219 -46.81 35.61 8.65
CA LYS A 219 -45.99 36.62 9.34
C LYS A 219 -45.61 36.20 10.76
N HIS A 220 -46.58 35.67 11.54
CA HIS A 220 -46.30 35.20 12.89
C HIS A 220 -45.30 34.02 12.85
N ARG A 221 -45.49 33.08 11.92
CA ARG A 221 -44.56 31.97 11.74
C ARG A 221 -43.17 32.43 11.29
N LEU A 222 -43.08 33.50 10.51
CA LEU A 222 -41.80 34.08 10.06
C LEU A 222 -41.02 34.66 11.28
N GLU A 223 -41.69 35.35 12.22
CA GLU A 223 -41.06 35.87 13.42
C GLU A 223 -40.49 34.75 14.29
N GLU A 224 -41.25 33.69 14.55
CA GLU A 224 -40.82 32.54 15.34
C GLU A 224 -39.61 31.84 14.63
N LEU A 225 -39.69 31.68 13.31
CA LEU A 225 -38.65 31.02 12.52
C LEU A 225 -37.35 31.84 12.52
N GLN A 226 -37.42 33.17 12.49
CA GLN A 226 -36.26 34.05 12.56
C GLN A 226 -35.55 33.94 13.92
N GLU A 227 -36.28 33.78 14.99
CA GLU A 227 -35.71 33.55 16.33
C GLU A 227 -35.02 32.17 16.36
N GLU A 228 -35.67 31.11 15.86
CA GLU A 228 -35.12 29.78 15.78
C GLU A 228 -33.85 29.76 14.90
N LEU A 229 -33.89 30.42 13.75
CA LEU A 229 -32.75 30.53 12.79
C LEU A 229 -31.55 31.25 13.45
N SER A 230 -31.83 32.34 14.20
CA SER A 230 -30.78 33.07 14.94
C SER A 230 -30.07 32.16 15.96
N ASN A 231 -30.87 31.41 16.75
CA ASN A 231 -30.35 30.50 17.75
C ASN A 231 -29.52 29.35 17.13
N GLU A 232 -29.99 28.77 16.02
CA GLU A 232 -29.25 27.69 15.32
C GLU A 232 -27.99 28.21 14.63
N LYS A 233 -28.00 29.45 14.10
CA LYS A 233 -26.78 30.09 13.54
C LYS A 233 -25.75 30.39 14.64
N GLU A 234 -26.13 30.77 15.81
CA GLU A 234 -25.22 30.99 16.95
C GLU A 234 -24.57 29.67 17.37
N LYS A 235 -25.34 28.58 17.46
CA LYS A 235 -24.82 27.23 17.73
C LYS A 235 -23.86 26.79 16.61
N GLN A 236 -24.21 27.00 15.34
CA GLN A 236 -23.36 26.70 14.17
C GLN A 236 -22.01 27.41 14.28
N ALA A 237 -22.02 28.73 14.54
CA ALA A 237 -20.78 29.51 14.64
C ALA A 237 -19.90 29.05 15.80
N SER A 238 -20.50 28.71 16.96
CA SER A 238 -19.78 28.19 18.11
C SER A 238 -19.13 26.83 17.81
N LEU A 239 -19.88 25.89 17.23
CA LEU A 239 -19.36 24.57 16.85
C LEU A 239 -18.29 24.68 15.78
N GLN A 240 -18.49 25.51 14.77
CA GLN A 240 -17.53 25.73 13.70
C GLN A 240 -16.20 26.27 14.22
N SER A 241 -16.25 27.28 15.13
CA SER A 241 -15.05 27.82 15.76
C SER A 241 -14.28 26.77 16.56
N ARG A 242 -14.99 25.88 17.31
CA ARG A 242 -14.34 24.78 18.02
C ARG A 242 -13.65 23.81 17.06
N VAL A 243 -14.33 23.41 15.99
CA VAL A 243 -13.79 22.50 14.98
C VAL A 243 -12.56 23.08 14.31
N GLU A 244 -12.59 24.37 13.96
CA GLU A 244 -11.43 25.05 13.34
C GLU A 244 -10.23 25.09 14.31
N GLN A 245 -10.45 25.41 15.58
CA GLN A 245 -9.39 25.39 16.59
C GLN A 245 -8.80 23.99 16.80
N GLU A 246 -9.62 22.96 16.79
CA GLU A 246 -9.16 21.57 16.89
C GLU A 246 -8.35 21.15 15.64
N LYS A 247 -8.82 21.48 14.44
CA LYS A 247 -8.11 21.25 13.17
C LYS A 247 -6.75 21.96 13.13
N GLU A 248 -6.68 23.22 13.60
CA GLU A 248 -5.39 23.94 13.68
C GLU A 248 -4.40 23.29 14.65
N LYS A 249 -4.87 22.80 15.82
CA LYS A 249 -4.01 22.09 16.76
C LYS A 249 -3.46 20.79 16.16
N ILE A 250 -4.30 20.04 15.45
CA ILE A 250 -3.91 18.82 14.78
C ILE A 250 -2.88 19.12 13.67
N ALA A 251 -3.12 20.13 12.84
CA ALA A 251 -2.22 20.54 11.79
C ALA A 251 -0.83 20.93 12.34
N LYS A 252 -0.77 21.70 13.43
CA LYS A 252 0.49 22.06 14.11
C LYS A 252 1.25 20.85 14.65
N VAL A 253 0.55 19.83 15.15
CA VAL A 253 1.19 18.59 15.60
C VAL A 253 1.75 17.79 14.43
N GLN A 254 1.03 17.72 13.32
CA GLN A 254 1.49 17.02 12.10
C GLN A 254 2.70 17.71 11.49
N GLU A 255 2.71 19.05 11.40
CA GLU A 255 3.83 19.84 10.91
C GLU A 255 5.10 19.59 11.75
N LYS A 256 4.97 19.63 13.08
CA LYS A 256 6.11 19.39 13.97
C LYS A 256 6.64 17.95 13.92
N ARG A 257 5.78 16.98 13.64
CA ARG A 257 6.23 15.60 13.40
C ARG A 257 7.00 15.48 12.09
N ALA A 258 6.49 16.07 11.01
CA ALA A 258 7.18 16.09 9.72
C ALA A 258 8.56 16.79 9.80
N GLU A 259 8.68 17.89 10.57
CA GLU A 259 9.95 18.55 10.84
C GLU A 259 10.94 17.64 11.61
N LEU A 260 10.45 16.89 12.61
CA LEU A 260 11.26 15.94 13.38
C LEU A 260 11.79 14.81 12.49
N ASP A 261 10.95 14.24 11.64
CA ASP A 261 11.35 13.18 10.73
C ASP A 261 12.38 13.64 9.71
N LEU A 262 12.20 14.85 9.14
CA LEU A 262 13.21 15.46 8.27
C LEU A 262 14.54 15.68 8.98
N SER A 263 14.51 16.05 10.25
CA SER A 263 15.72 16.23 11.07
C SER A 263 16.45 14.92 11.35
N LEU A 264 15.72 13.81 11.54
CA LEU A 264 16.27 12.48 11.79
C LEU A 264 16.87 11.82 10.54
N ILE A 265 16.41 12.20 9.34
CA ILE A 265 16.96 11.71 8.07
C ILE A 265 18.32 12.36 7.75
N HIS A 266 18.60 13.53 8.33
CA HIS A 266 19.84 14.30 8.07
C HIS A 266 20.94 14.05 9.14
N ILE A 267 20.72 13.17 10.11
CA ILE A 267 21.73 12.68 11.06
C ILE A 267 22.19 11.28 10.66
#